data_bd07a014017350b1e26ac0d7f5d3a601
#
_entry.id   bd07a014017350b1e26ac0d7f5d3a601
#
_cell.length_a   1.000
_cell.length_b   1.000
_cell.length_c   1.000
_cell.angle_alpha   90.00
_cell.angle_beta   90.00
_cell.angle_gamma   90.00
#
_symmetry.space_group_name_H-M   'P 1'
#
loop_
_entity.id
_entity.type
_entity.pdbx_description
1 polymer ?
#
loop_
_entity_poly.entity_id
_entity_poly.type
_entity_poly.pdbx_seq_one_letter_code
_entity_poly.pdbx_strand_id
1 'polypeptide(L)'
;MEDSDIYSLFGNLLENAVNAVKELDPSLRTIDLSIRRHDELLSISTRNFYEGTITMENGRPITSGDPRYHGFGTKSVAAIVNKYGGAVSFRAQSGTFSVNILFPLKKNEE
;
A
#
# COMPACT_ATOMS: atom_id res chain seq x y z
N MET A 1 14.97 9.50 -1.50
CA MET A 1 14.13 9.09 -0.35
C MET A 1 15.03 8.58 0.75
N GLU A 2 14.76 9.02 1.97
CA GLU A 2 15.59 8.58 3.10
C GLU A 2 15.35 7.12 3.40
N ASP A 3 16.39 6.45 3.89
CA ASP A 3 16.30 5.02 4.18
C ASP A 3 15.19 4.69 5.14
N SER A 4 15.02 5.49 6.19
CA SER A 4 13.95 5.25 7.15
C SER A 4 12.58 5.32 6.53
N ASP A 5 12.40 6.19 5.54
CA ASP A 5 11.12 6.29 4.85
C ASP A 5 10.89 5.09 3.93
N ILE A 6 11.96 4.59 3.32
CA ILE A 6 11.84 3.38 2.49
C ILE A 6 11.42 2.20 3.34
N TYR A 7 12.09 2.00 4.48
CA TYR A 7 11.75 0.90 5.37
C TYR A 7 10.32 1.02 5.88
N SER A 8 9.92 2.24 6.24
CA SER A 8 8.58 2.46 6.75
C SER A 8 7.53 2.22 5.68
N LEU A 9 7.79 2.68 4.46
CA LEU A 9 6.86 2.50 3.36
C LEU A 9 6.62 1.02 3.07
N PHE A 10 7.70 0.27 2.80
CA PHE A 10 7.56 -1.13 2.46
C PHE A 10 7.11 -1.96 3.65
N GLY A 11 7.56 -1.61 4.85
CA GLY A 11 7.12 -2.30 6.05
C GLY A 11 5.62 -2.18 6.24
N ASN A 12 5.08 -0.98 6.05
CA ASN A 12 3.64 -0.78 6.20
C ASN A 12 2.85 -1.46 5.08
N LEU A 13 3.35 -1.40 3.85
CA LEU A 13 2.69 -2.05 2.74
C LEU A 13 2.62 -3.56 2.95
N LEU A 14 3.74 -4.16 3.34
CA LEU A 14 3.80 -5.60 3.50
C LEU A 14 3.06 -6.07 4.75
N GLU A 15 3.13 -5.29 5.82
CA GLU A 15 2.39 -5.65 7.04
C GLU A 15 0.90 -5.66 6.78
N ASN A 16 0.39 -4.68 6.05
CA ASN A 16 -1.03 -4.65 5.70
C ASN A 16 -1.41 -5.87 4.88
N ALA A 17 -0.58 -6.23 3.91
CA ALA A 17 -0.87 -7.37 3.06
C ALA A 17 -0.82 -8.68 3.84
N VAL A 18 0.17 -8.84 4.70
CA VAL A 18 0.29 -10.04 5.52
C VAL A 18 -0.90 -10.17 6.46
N ASN A 19 -1.29 -9.06 7.10
CA ASN A 19 -2.42 -9.09 8.02
C ASN A 19 -3.72 -9.48 7.30
N ALA A 20 -3.86 -9.09 6.04
CA ALA A 20 -5.05 -9.41 5.28
C ALA A 20 -5.13 -10.89 4.92
N VAL A 21 -3.98 -11.53 4.65
CA VAL A 21 -3.99 -12.90 4.12
C VAL A 21 -3.68 -13.96 5.16
N LYS A 22 -3.16 -13.60 6.32
CA LYS A 22 -2.64 -14.61 7.25
C LYS A 22 -3.68 -15.57 7.78
N GLU A 23 -4.95 -15.18 7.76
CA GLU A 23 -6.02 -16.06 8.21
C GLU A 23 -6.86 -16.59 7.07
N LEU A 24 -6.44 -16.37 5.84
CA LEU A 24 -7.16 -16.90 4.70
C LEU A 24 -6.74 -18.36 4.44
N ASP A 25 -7.51 -19.03 3.60
CA ASP A 25 -7.12 -20.32 3.10
C ASP A 25 -5.71 -20.21 2.51
N PRO A 26 -4.81 -21.16 2.78
CA PRO A 26 -3.45 -21.08 2.25
C PRO A 26 -3.36 -20.80 0.76
N SER A 27 -4.32 -21.27 -0.03
CA SER A 27 -4.30 -21.02 -1.47
C SER A 27 -4.51 -19.55 -1.80
N LEU A 28 -5.00 -18.76 -0.86
CA LEU A 28 -5.26 -17.35 -1.07
C LEU A 28 -4.24 -16.44 -0.40
N ARG A 29 -3.22 -17.01 0.22
CA ARG A 29 -2.21 -16.23 0.92
C ARG A 29 -1.12 -15.80 -0.04
N THR A 30 -1.51 -15.01 -1.03
CA THR A 30 -0.59 -14.52 -2.05
C THR A 30 -0.53 -13.00 -1.96
N ILE A 31 0.68 -12.48 -2.03
CA ILE A 31 0.91 -11.04 -2.06
C ILE A 31 1.70 -10.74 -3.30
N ASP A 32 1.17 -9.87 -4.15
CA ASP A 32 1.88 -9.44 -5.34
C ASP A 32 2.48 -8.07 -5.06
N LEU A 33 3.77 -7.94 -5.28
CA LEU A 33 4.46 -6.66 -5.15
C LEU A 33 5.12 -6.38 -6.48
N SER A 34 4.90 -5.20 -7.01
CA SER A 34 5.46 -4.81 -8.29
C SER A 34 6.11 -3.44 -8.16
N ILE A 35 7.32 -3.32 -8.66
CA ILE A 35 8.05 -2.05 -8.69
C ILE A 35 8.51 -1.86 -10.12
N ARG A 36 8.10 -0.75 -10.73
CA ARG A 36 8.45 -0.48 -12.11
C ARG A 36 8.88 0.96 -12.26
N ARG A 37 9.88 1.16 -13.07
CA ARG A 37 10.28 2.50 -13.45
C ARG A 37 9.88 2.73 -14.90
N HIS A 38 9.21 3.83 -15.15
CA HIS A 38 8.82 4.18 -16.50
C HIS A 38 9.13 5.66 -16.71
N ASP A 39 10.17 5.92 -17.47
CA ASP A 39 10.68 7.28 -17.67
C ASP A 39 11.00 7.92 -16.33
N GLU A 40 10.31 8.98 -15.98
CA GLU A 40 10.57 9.70 -14.74
C GLU A 40 9.53 9.40 -13.67
N LEU A 41 8.89 8.25 -13.78
CA LEU A 41 7.94 7.81 -12.79
C LEU A 41 8.36 6.47 -12.21
N LEU A 42 8.21 6.34 -10.90
CA LEU A 42 8.41 5.07 -10.23
C LEU A 42 7.04 4.61 -9.73
N SER A 43 6.66 3.41 -10.11
CA SER A 43 5.39 2.83 -9.73
C SER A 43 5.63 1.68 -8.77
N ILE A 44 4.94 1.71 -7.64
CA ILE A 44 4.99 0.63 -6.66
C ILE A 44 3.56 0.21 -6.41
N SER A 45 3.28 -1.09 -6.52
CA SER A 45 1.94 -1.57 -6.23
C SER A 45 1.99 -2.87 -5.45
N THR A 46 1.02 -3.04 -4.58
CA THR A 46 0.81 -4.30 -3.87
C THR A 46 -0.63 -4.73 -4.09
N ARG A 47 -0.84 -6.03 -4.10
CA ARG A 47 -2.17 -6.59 -4.26
C ARG A 47 -2.27 -7.88 -3.46
N ASN A 48 -3.38 -8.04 -2.77
CA ASN A 48 -3.61 -9.24 -1.98
C ASN A 48 -5.11 -9.50 -1.88
N PHE A 49 -5.46 -10.74 -1.60
CA PHE A 49 -6.85 -11.07 -1.33
C PHE A 49 -7.20 -10.67 0.10
N TYR A 50 -8.48 -10.50 0.37
CA TYR A 50 -8.96 -10.25 1.72
C TYR A 50 -10.33 -10.87 1.89
N GLU A 51 -10.73 -11.04 3.15
CA GLU A 51 -12.03 -11.58 3.49
C GLU A 51 -12.80 -10.53 4.24
N GLY A 52 -14.13 -10.54 4.11
CA GLY A 52 -14.98 -9.60 4.80
C GLY A 52 -15.13 -8.31 4.03
N THR A 53 -15.46 -7.24 4.75
CA THR A 53 -15.73 -5.95 4.14
C THR A 53 -14.69 -4.95 4.57
N ILE A 54 -14.14 -4.24 3.61
CA ILE A 54 -13.25 -3.13 3.89
C ILE A 54 -14.03 -1.86 3.60
N THR A 55 -14.19 -1.01 4.62
CA THR A 55 -14.89 0.25 4.46
C THR A 55 -13.90 1.29 3.97
N MET A 56 -14.25 1.96 2.87
CA MET A 56 -13.41 3.00 2.30
C MET A 56 -14.03 4.35 2.58
N GLU A 57 -13.20 5.33 2.90
CA GLU A 57 -13.65 6.69 3.13
C GLU A 57 -12.60 7.63 2.60
N ASN A 58 -13.01 8.56 1.75
CA ASN A 58 -12.09 9.51 1.10
C ASN A 58 -10.95 8.80 0.38
N GLY A 59 -11.26 7.66 -0.24
CA GLY A 59 -10.28 6.91 -1.01
C GLY A 59 -9.30 6.10 -0.17
N ARG A 60 -9.55 5.98 1.14
CA ARG A 60 -8.67 5.20 2.01
C ARG A 60 -9.49 4.25 2.87
N PRO A 61 -8.92 3.07 3.18
CA PRO A 61 -9.62 2.16 4.09
C PRO A 61 -9.62 2.74 5.51
N ILE A 62 -10.71 2.56 6.21
CA ILE A 62 -10.82 3.00 7.59
C ILE A 62 -10.94 1.79 8.49
N THR A 63 -10.47 1.97 9.73
CA THR A 63 -10.54 0.91 10.71
C THR A 63 -11.95 0.83 11.24
N SER A 64 -12.50 -0.36 11.28
CA SER A 64 -13.84 -0.55 11.78
C SER A 64 -13.83 -1.05 13.21
N GLY A 65 -12.78 -0.80 13.94
CA GLY A 65 -12.70 -1.23 15.33
C GLY A 65 -12.05 -2.58 15.50
N ASP A 66 -11.72 -3.28 14.44
CA ASP A 66 -11.03 -4.56 14.52
C ASP A 66 -9.54 -4.29 14.62
N PRO A 67 -8.89 -4.67 15.73
CA PRO A 67 -7.47 -4.39 15.91
C PRO A 67 -6.57 -5.06 14.88
N ARG A 68 -7.12 -6.00 14.10
CA ARG A 68 -6.33 -6.63 13.05
C ARG A 68 -6.23 -5.76 11.79
N TYR A 69 -7.12 -4.77 11.67
CA TYR A 69 -7.14 -3.90 10.51
C TYR A 69 -6.77 -2.51 10.97
N HIS A 70 -5.49 -2.24 11.02
CA HIS A 70 -5.03 -0.95 11.48
C HIS A 70 -4.98 0.02 10.33
N GLY A 71 -5.70 1.11 10.45
CA GLY A 71 -5.61 2.18 9.47
C GLY A 71 -4.29 2.93 9.55
N PHE A 72 -3.44 2.58 10.52
CA PHE A 72 -2.18 3.27 10.71
C PHE A 72 -1.26 3.14 9.51
N GLY A 73 -1.16 1.94 8.95
CA GLY A 73 -0.25 1.70 7.85
C GLY A 73 -0.60 2.52 6.64
N THR A 74 -1.90 2.65 6.35
CA THR A 74 -2.32 3.41 5.18
C THR A 74 -2.07 4.90 5.36
N LYS A 75 -2.24 5.41 6.58
CA LYS A 75 -1.92 6.81 6.85
C LYS A 75 -0.44 7.08 6.71
N SER A 76 0.39 6.18 7.22
CA SER A 76 1.84 6.32 7.10
C SER A 76 2.28 6.26 5.65
N VAL A 77 1.70 5.34 4.88
CA VAL A 77 2.00 5.23 3.47
C VAL A 77 1.66 6.54 2.76
N ALA A 78 0.45 7.06 3.01
CA ALA A 78 0.03 8.30 2.36
C ALA A 78 0.93 9.48 2.74
N ALA A 79 1.35 9.53 4.01
CA ALA A 79 2.21 10.62 4.47
C ALA A 79 3.58 10.57 3.77
N ILE A 80 4.16 9.36 3.66
CA ILE A 80 5.44 9.22 2.99
C ILE A 80 5.33 9.56 1.52
N VAL A 81 4.27 9.07 0.86
CA VAL A 81 4.07 9.34 -0.55
C VAL A 81 3.95 10.85 -0.78
N ASN A 82 3.17 11.54 0.07
CA ASN A 82 3.02 12.98 -0.06
C ASN A 82 4.32 13.71 0.19
N LYS A 83 5.13 13.24 1.12
CA LYS A 83 6.40 13.87 1.44
C LYS A 83 7.31 13.95 0.23
N TYR A 84 7.23 12.97 -0.66
CA TYR A 84 8.09 12.91 -1.83
C TYR A 84 7.35 13.29 -3.11
N GLY A 85 6.21 13.95 -2.98
CA GLY A 85 5.49 14.48 -4.12
C GLY A 85 4.79 13.44 -4.97
N GLY A 86 4.50 12.29 -4.40
CA GLY A 86 3.85 11.23 -5.13
C GLY A 86 2.35 11.21 -4.97
N ALA A 87 1.74 10.17 -5.52
CA ALA A 87 0.31 9.94 -5.41
C ALA A 87 0.08 8.48 -5.02
N VAL A 88 -0.94 8.25 -4.20
CA VAL A 88 -1.28 6.89 -3.80
C VAL A 88 -2.78 6.70 -3.94
N SER A 89 -3.18 5.51 -4.36
CA SER A 89 -4.58 5.13 -4.38
C SER A 89 -4.73 3.75 -3.75
N PHE A 90 -5.85 3.59 -3.04
CA PHE A 90 -6.22 2.34 -2.41
C PHE A 90 -7.51 1.87 -3.04
N ARG A 91 -7.61 0.59 -3.32
CA ARG A 91 -8.80 0.02 -3.92
C ARG A 91 -9.15 -1.31 -3.30
N ALA A 92 -10.40 -1.46 -2.87
CA ALA A 92 -10.91 -2.73 -2.36
C ALA A 92 -12.07 -3.12 -3.25
N GLN A 93 -11.91 -4.19 -4.01
CA GLN A 93 -12.93 -4.59 -4.97
C GLN A 93 -12.87 -6.09 -5.22
N SER A 94 -14.02 -6.72 -5.14
CA SER A 94 -14.15 -8.14 -5.51
C SER A 94 -13.15 -9.05 -4.76
N GLY A 95 -12.97 -8.80 -3.48
CA GLY A 95 -12.09 -9.64 -2.67
C GLY A 95 -10.61 -9.38 -2.83
N THR A 96 -10.25 -8.34 -3.57
CA THR A 96 -8.85 -7.97 -3.78
C THR A 96 -8.62 -6.55 -3.28
N PHE A 97 -7.57 -6.38 -2.50
CA PHE A 97 -7.16 -5.06 -2.04
C PHE A 97 -5.85 -4.69 -2.71
N SER A 98 -5.78 -3.49 -3.25
CA SER A 98 -4.57 -3.05 -3.93
C SER A 98 -4.19 -1.64 -3.51
N VAL A 99 -2.88 -1.39 -3.51
CA VAL A 99 -2.31 -0.08 -3.25
C VAL A 99 -1.44 0.25 -4.44
N ASN A 100 -1.65 1.41 -5.03
CA ASN A 100 -0.86 1.84 -6.17
C ASN A 100 -0.23 3.18 -5.84
N ILE A 101 1.08 3.27 -6.00
CA ILE A 101 1.85 4.45 -5.65
C ILE A 101 2.64 4.88 -6.86
N LEU A 102 2.66 6.19 -7.10
CA LEU A 102 3.50 6.77 -8.14
C LEU A 102 4.35 7.85 -7.51
N PHE A 103 5.65 7.78 -7.76
CA PHE A 103 6.58 8.82 -7.35
C PHE A 103 7.19 9.46 -8.59
N PRO A 104 7.27 10.79 -8.63
CA PRO A 104 8.05 11.42 -9.70
C PRO A 104 9.53 11.26 -9.36
N LEU A 105 10.31 10.88 -10.37
CA LEU A 105 11.75 10.76 -10.20
C LEU A 105 12.36 12.04 -10.72
N LYS A 106 13.08 12.73 -9.87
CA LYS A 106 13.73 13.95 -10.30
C LYS A 106 14.93 13.60 -11.14
N LYS A 107 15.11 14.34 -12.22
CA LYS A 107 16.33 14.20 -12.94
C LYS A 107 17.46 14.67 -12.05
N ASN A 108 18.57 13.99 -12.20
CA ASN A 108 19.72 14.38 -11.46
C ASN A 108 20.21 15.70 -12.01
N GLU A 109 20.06 16.73 -11.27
CA GLU A 109 20.53 17.96 -11.72
C GLU A 109 21.66 18.29 -11.08
N GLU A 110 21.88 17.96 -10.87
CA GLU A 110 22.76 18.42 -10.45
C GLU A 110 23.41 18.46 -10.50
#